data_302f13f563c36fe8fe84271f8fda0318
#
_entry.id   302f13f563c36fe8fe84271f8fda0318
#
_cell.length_a   1.000
_cell.length_b   1.000
_cell.length_c   1.000
_cell.angle_alpha   90.00
_cell.angle_beta   90.00
_cell.angle_gamma   90.00
#
_symmetry.space_group_name_H-M   'P 1'
#
loop_
_entity.id
_entity.type
_entity.pdbx_description
1 polymer ?
#
loop_
_entity_poly.entity_id
_entity_poly.type
_entity_poly.pdbx_seq_one_letter_code
_entity_poly.pdbx_strand_id
1 'polypeptide(L)'
;IDGAKYWTYDVDNVESFNVILNNGSGAQSGDITGITSDIYLEYDGGKSAKKISAPANLTTAAKVAFSPNGGEFEKSITVTATLSSNAKSGWYKIGDGAQVALTPGKAATFTLGADMMEGESKTVTWSATNADGTTKTGSSTFNKIKEVVIPTPTGIFAYFLAPSDWS
;
A
#
# COMPACT_ATOMS: atom_id res chain seq x y z
N ILE A 1 23.09 13.18 2.42
CA ILE A 1 24.08 13.74 1.51
C ILE A 1 24.59 14.98 2.19
N ASP A 2 25.85 15.05 2.60
CA ASP A 2 26.52 16.21 3.21
C ASP A 2 25.72 16.93 4.32
N GLY A 3 25.12 16.15 5.25
CA GLY A 3 24.35 16.70 6.37
C GLY A 3 22.95 17.22 6.03
N ALA A 4 22.52 17.15 4.78
CA ALA A 4 21.15 17.50 4.42
C ALA A 4 20.15 16.46 4.97
N LYS A 5 19.11 16.94 5.63
CA LYS A 5 18.02 16.09 6.14
C LYS A 5 16.92 16.03 5.07
N TYR A 6 16.50 14.80 4.76
CA TYR A 6 15.36 14.56 3.89
C TYR A 6 14.19 14.01 4.70
N TRP A 7 13.00 14.42 4.32
CA TRP A 7 11.76 13.87 4.84
C TRP A 7 11.13 13.05 3.73
N THR A 8 10.68 11.85 4.03
CA THR A 8 9.95 11.00 3.11
C THR A 8 8.55 10.78 3.64
N TYR A 9 7.58 10.77 2.75
CA TYR A 9 6.20 10.41 3.05
C TYR A 9 5.69 9.49 1.96
N ASP A 10 5.26 8.28 2.34
CA ASP A 10 4.68 7.32 1.43
C ASP A 10 3.15 7.57 1.36
N VAL A 11 2.62 7.75 0.16
CA VAL A 11 1.19 7.87 -0.10
C VAL A 11 0.77 6.63 -0.88
N ASP A 12 -0.01 5.75 -0.23
CA ASP A 12 -0.47 4.50 -0.81
C ASP A 12 -1.94 4.57 -1.20
N ASN A 13 -2.32 3.79 -2.23
CA ASN A 13 -3.71 3.57 -2.66
C ASN A 13 -4.48 4.82 -3.13
N VAL A 14 -3.78 5.76 -3.77
CA VAL A 14 -4.40 6.93 -4.40
C VAL A 14 -3.97 7.03 -5.87
N GLU A 15 -4.88 7.47 -6.74
CA GLU A 15 -4.56 7.72 -8.15
C GLU A 15 -3.72 8.99 -8.31
N SER A 16 -3.99 10.00 -7.50
CA SER A 16 -3.23 11.25 -7.45
C SER A 16 -3.40 11.94 -6.09
N PHE A 17 -2.47 12.80 -5.74
CA PHE A 17 -2.56 13.61 -4.52
C PHE A 17 -1.99 15.01 -4.73
N ASN A 18 -2.23 15.89 -3.77
CA ASN A 18 -1.69 17.25 -3.74
C ASN A 18 -0.86 17.43 -2.48
N VAL A 19 0.16 18.27 -2.54
CA VAL A 19 1.06 18.56 -1.42
C VAL A 19 1.18 20.06 -1.20
N ILE A 20 1.14 20.45 0.07
CA ILE A 20 1.55 21.76 0.56
C ILE A 20 2.63 21.54 1.61
N LEU A 21 3.77 22.18 1.46
CA LEU A 21 4.85 22.12 2.45
C LEU A 21 4.70 23.29 3.41
N ASN A 22 4.78 23.02 4.72
CA ASN A 22 4.63 24.02 5.78
C ASN A 22 5.83 23.96 6.73
N ASN A 23 6.34 25.10 7.15
CA ASN A 23 7.49 25.19 8.06
C ASN A 23 7.11 25.14 9.56
N GLY A 24 5.83 24.92 9.88
CA GLY A 24 5.36 24.90 11.27
C GLY A 24 5.24 26.29 11.94
N SER A 25 5.60 27.37 11.23
CA SER A 25 5.62 28.76 11.75
C SER A 25 4.76 29.70 10.89
N GLY A 26 3.81 29.15 10.15
CA GLY A 26 2.82 29.93 9.37
C GLY A 26 3.23 30.20 7.92
N ALA A 27 4.45 29.90 7.48
CA ALA A 27 4.81 29.95 6.07
C ALA A 27 4.54 28.60 5.42
N GLN A 28 3.97 28.63 4.22
CA GLN A 28 3.70 27.43 3.42
C GLN A 28 3.95 27.67 1.94
N SER A 29 4.26 26.59 1.21
CA SER A 29 4.37 26.63 -0.24
C SER A 29 3.02 26.86 -0.90
N GLY A 30 3.01 27.21 -2.18
CA GLY A 30 1.85 27.01 -3.04
C GLY A 30 1.51 25.52 -3.17
N ASP A 31 0.30 25.25 -3.66
CA ASP A 31 -0.18 23.89 -3.90
C ASP A 31 0.62 23.22 -5.04
N ILE A 32 1.09 22.02 -4.79
CA ILE A 32 1.68 21.14 -5.81
C ILE A 32 0.64 20.07 -6.09
N THR A 33 0.00 20.14 -7.24
CA THR A 33 -1.21 19.36 -7.54
C THR A 33 -0.97 18.28 -8.59
N GLY A 34 -1.87 17.28 -8.63
CA GLY A 34 -1.90 16.25 -9.66
C GLY A 34 -0.68 15.33 -9.66
N ILE A 35 -0.18 14.99 -8.48
CA ILE A 35 0.97 14.10 -8.34
C ILE A 35 0.49 12.66 -8.49
N THR A 36 1.01 11.96 -9.51
CA THR A 36 0.68 10.56 -9.84
C THR A 36 1.87 9.62 -9.73
N SER A 37 3.04 10.14 -9.34
CA SER A 37 4.28 9.37 -9.19
C SER A 37 5.19 10.03 -8.15
N ASP A 38 6.28 9.36 -7.80
CA ASP A 38 7.28 9.91 -6.89
C ASP A 38 7.77 11.28 -7.36
N ILE A 39 7.81 12.24 -6.45
CA ILE A 39 8.38 13.57 -6.68
C ILE A 39 9.40 13.91 -5.61
N TYR A 40 10.35 14.74 -5.99
CA TYR A 40 11.37 15.27 -5.10
C TYR A 40 11.22 16.77 -5.04
N LEU A 41 11.16 17.30 -3.83
CA LEU A 41 10.91 18.72 -3.59
C LEU A 41 12.03 19.33 -2.74
N GLU A 42 12.51 20.46 -3.15
CA GLU A 42 13.30 21.36 -2.32
C GLU A 42 12.39 22.46 -1.79
N TYR A 43 12.40 22.67 -0.48
CA TYR A 43 11.57 23.65 0.19
C TYR A 43 12.46 24.64 0.95
N ASP A 44 12.30 25.92 0.68
CA ASP A 44 13.09 27.00 1.28
C ASP A 44 12.64 27.39 2.70
N GLY A 45 11.60 26.75 3.23
CA GLY A 45 10.99 27.10 4.50
C GLY A 45 10.07 28.32 4.46
N GLY A 46 9.89 28.90 3.28
CA GLY A 46 9.07 30.09 3.04
C GLY A 46 7.82 29.78 2.21
N LYS A 47 7.69 30.44 1.06
CA LYS A 47 6.52 30.31 0.18
C LYS A 47 6.78 29.47 -1.08
N SER A 48 8.00 28.98 -1.27
CA SER A 48 8.40 28.31 -2.49
C SER A 48 8.80 26.87 -2.22
N ALA A 49 8.27 25.97 -3.05
CA ALA A 49 8.76 24.62 -3.20
C ALA A 49 9.11 24.37 -4.66
N LYS A 50 10.25 23.77 -4.91
CA LYS A 50 10.77 23.52 -6.26
C LYS A 50 10.84 22.01 -6.50
N LYS A 51 10.31 21.55 -7.64
CA LYS A 51 10.59 20.18 -8.11
C LYS A 51 12.07 20.07 -8.48
N ILE A 52 12.73 19.06 -7.97
CA ILE A 52 14.12 18.73 -8.27
C ILE A 52 14.22 17.30 -8.83
N SER A 53 15.32 16.95 -9.44
CA SER A 53 15.64 15.57 -9.77
C SER A 53 15.86 14.76 -8.50
N ALA A 54 15.65 13.45 -8.57
CA ALA A 54 16.00 12.56 -7.46
C ALA A 54 17.44 12.82 -7.03
N PRO A 55 17.71 13.10 -5.74
CA PRO A 55 19.08 13.22 -5.26
C PRO A 55 19.86 11.95 -5.57
N ALA A 56 21.08 12.08 -6.09
CA ALA A 56 21.89 10.94 -6.56
C ALA A 56 22.12 9.84 -5.51
N ASN A 57 21.99 10.18 -4.23
CA ASN A 57 22.16 9.26 -3.11
C ASN A 57 20.86 9.05 -2.31
N LEU A 58 19.70 9.42 -2.85
CA LEU A 58 18.43 9.11 -2.22
C LEU A 58 18.13 7.63 -2.46
N THR A 59 18.44 6.80 -1.49
CA THR A 59 17.95 5.42 -1.46
C THR A 59 16.50 5.46 -0.99
N THR A 60 15.56 5.29 -1.92
CA THR A 60 14.17 5.01 -1.54
C THR A 60 14.18 3.80 -0.60
N ALA A 61 13.55 3.92 0.56
CA ALA A 61 13.50 2.81 1.50
C ALA A 61 12.90 1.57 0.81
N ALA A 62 13.57 0.45 0.94
CA ALA A 62 13.08 -0.80 0.41
C ALA A 62 11.74 -1.16 1.07
N LYS A 63 10.79 -1.64 0.27
CA LYS A 63 9.46 -2.08 0.74
C LYS A 63 8.99 -3.32 0.00
N VAL A 64 8.03 -4.04 0.57
CA VAL A 64 7.22 -5.02 -0.15
C VAL A 64 5.88 -4.38 -0.45
N ALA A 65 5.49 -4.37 -1.72
CA ALA A 65 4.16 -3.96 -2.16
C ALA A 65 3.31 -5.20 -2.40
N PHE A 66 2.06 -5.17 -1.92
CA PHE A 66 1.06 -6.16 -2.23
C PHE A 66 0.03 -5.61 -3.22
N SER A 67 -0.43 -6.44 -4.12
CA SER A 67 -1.53 -6.12 -5.02
C SER A 67 -2.49 -7.32 -5.13
N PRO A 68 -3.71 -7.21 -4.61
CA PRO A 68 -4.25 -6.11 -3.80
C PRO A 68 -3.53 -5.98 -2.43
N ASN A 69 -3.59 -4.78 -1.82
CA ASN A 69 -2.97 -4.50 -0.53
C ASN A 69 -4.00 -4.60 0.61
N GLY A 70 -4.36 -5.82 0.97
CA GLY A 70 -5.43 -6.09 1.93
C GLY A 70 -6.83 -5.99 1.32
N GLY A 71 -7.84 -6.03 2.19
CA GLY A 71 -9.24 -5.90 1.81
C GLY A 71 -10.08 -7.15 2.00
N GLU A 72 -11.33 -7.08 1.53
CA GLU A 72 -12.32 -8.14 1.66
C GLU A 72 -12.38 -9.01 0.40
N PHE A 73 -12.67 -10.30 0.59
CA PHE A 73 -12.89 -11.23 -0.52
C PHE A 73 -13.86 -12.36 -0.09
N GLU A 74 -14.57 -12.94 -1.05
CA GLU A 74 -15.60 -13.96 -0.76
C GLU A 74 -15.02 -15.38 -0.74
N LYS A 75 -14.44 -15.85 -1.83
CA LYS A 75 -13.99 -17.26 -1.96
C LYS A 75 -12.50 -17.41 -1.78
N SER A 76 -11.75 -16.74 -2.63
CA SER A 76 -10.28 -16.73 -2.61
C SER A 76 -9.76 -15.44 -3.22
N ILE A 77 -8.55 -15.06 -2.84
CA ILE A 77 -7.87 -13.90 -3.38
C ILE A 77 -6.42 -14.27 -3.69
N THR A 78 -5.98 -13.95 -4.91
CA THR A 78 -4.58 -14.08 -5.30
C THR A 78 -3.89 -12.73 -5.12
N VAL A 79 -2.83 -12.73 -4.36
CA VAL A 79 -2.06 -11.53 -4.02
C VAL A 79 -0.69 -11.62 -4.66
N THR A 80 -0.28 -10.55 -5.32
CA THR A 80 1.07 -10.39 -5.85
C THR A 80 1.91 -9.61 -4.84
N ALA A 81 3.02 -10.17 -4.39
CA ALA A 81 4.02 -9.53 -3.54
C ALA A 81 5.23 -9.12 -4.38
N THR A 82 5.63 -7.86 -4.33
CA THR A 82 6.79 -7.36 -5.06
C THR A 82 7.74 -6.66 -4.11
N LEU A 83 8.98 -7.15 -4.03
CA LEU A 83 10.04 -6.49 -3.29
C LEU A 83 10.70 -5.41 -4.16
N SER A 84 10.93 -4.23 -3.61
CA SER A 84 11.62 -3.14 -4.30
C SER A 84 12.94 -3.61 -4.92
N SER A 85 13.27 -3.15 -6.13
CA SER A 85 14.48 -3.53 -6.85
C SER A 85 15.78 -3.09 -6.17
N ASN A 86 15.72 -2.02 -5.35
CA ASN A 86 16.82 -1.49 -4.56
C ASN A 86 17.00 -2.18 -3.21
N ALA A 87 16.15 -3.16 -2.86
CA ALA A 87 16.30 -3.93 -1.64
C ALA A 87 17.49 -4.87 -1.71
N LYS A 88 18.18 -5.05 -0.59
CA LYS A 88 19.19 -6.11 -0.41
C LYS A 88 18.53 -7.47 -0.24
N SER A 89 17.45 -7.53 0.54
CA SER A 89 16.67 -8.75 0.80
C SER A 89 15.29 -8.36 1.33
N GLY A 90 14.35 -9.31 1.29
CA GLY A 90 13.04 -9.17 1.90
C GLY A 90 12.29 -10.48 1.93
N TRP A 91 11.21 -10.50 2.70
CA TRP A 91 10.34 -11.66 2.85
C TRP A 91 8.93 -11.21 3.20
N TYR A 92 7.96 -12.09 3.01
CA TYR A 92 6.65 -11.99 3.63
C TYR A 92 6.31 -13.26 4.42
N LYS A 93 5.33 -13.16 5.31
CA LYS A 93 4.82 -14.26 6.13
C LYS A 93 3.31 -14.13 6.28
N ILE A 94 2.57 -15.22 6.10
CA ILE A 94 1.11 -15.27 6.26
C ILE A 94 0.79 -15.79 7.66
N GLY A 95 0.16 -14.96 8.49
CA GLY A 95 -0.11 -15.30 9.89
C GLY A 95 1.14 -15.78 10.62
N ASP A 96 1.05 -16.94 11.28
CA ASP A 96 2.18 -17.58 11.98
C ASP A 96 2.99 -18.56 11.11
N GLY A 97 2.72 -18.59 9.80
CA GLY A 97 3.43 -19.46 8.85
C GLY A 97 4.91 -19.12 8.69
N ALA A 98 5.62 -19.90 7.86
CA ALA A 98 7.02 -19.67 7.55
C ALA A 98 7.23 -18.40 6.71
N GLN A 99 8.40 -17.80 6.85
CA GLN A 99 8.82 -16.69 5.99
C GLN A 99 9.09 -17.19 4.57
N VAL A 100 8.57 -16.45 3.59
CA VAL A 100 8.81 -16.68 2.17
C VAL A 100 9.73 -15.59 1.66
N ALA A 101 10.94 -15.94 1.25
CA ALA A 101 11.92 -15.00 0.71
C ALA A 101 11.47 -14.44 -0.63
N LEU A 102 11.70 -13.13 -0.83
CA LEU A 102 11.42 -12.43 -2.08
C LEU A 102 12.72 -12.05 -2.80
N THR A 103 12.68 -12.12 -4.11
CA THR A 103 13.78 -11.64 -4.96
C THR A 103 13.55 -10.17 -5.31
N PRO A 104 14.53 -9.26 -5.10
CA PRO A 104 14.40 -7.85 -5.46
C PRO A 104 13.96 -7.65 -6.91
N GLY A 105 12.97 -6.78 -7.11
CA GLY A 105 12.41 -6.44 -8.42
C GLY A 105 11.57 -7.54 -9.08
N LYS A 106 11.33 -8.68 -8.40
CA LYS A 106 10.51 -9.76 -8.93
C LYS A 106 9.23 -9.93 -8.14
N ALA A 107 8.15 -10.21 -8.85
CA ALA A 107 6.86 -10.54 -8.28
C ALA A 107 6.81 -12.02 -7.86
N ALA A 108 6.18 -12.28 -6.72
CA ALA A 108 5.78 -13.60 -6.24
C ALA A 108 4.27 -13.57 -5.94
N THR A 109 3.58 -14.68 -6.14
CA THR A 109 2.13 -14.75 -5.89
C THR A 109 1.83 -15.78 -4.80
N PHE A 110 0.77 -15.50 -4.03
CA PHE A 110 0.16 -16.46 -3.11
C PHE A 110 -1.36 -16.30 -3.12
N THR A 111 -2.08 -17.32 -2.69
CA THR A 111 -3.54 -17.32 -2.64
C THR A 111 -4.01 -17.55 -1.21
N LEU A 112 -5.00 -16.77 -0.78
CA LEU A 112 -5.69 -16.94 0.49
C LEU A 112 -7.12 -17.40 0.23
N GLY A 113 -7.74 -18.08 1.20
CA GLY A 113 -9.17 -18.41 1.21
C GLY A 113 -9.49 -19.89 1.32
N ALA A 114 -8.65 -20.79 0.81
CA ALA A 114 -8.93 -22.22 0.84
C ALA A 114 -9.03 -22.78 2.27
N ASP A 115 -8.21 -22.28 3.17
CA ASP A 115 -8.10 -22.69 4.58
C ASP A 115 -8.69 -21.65 5.55
N MET A 116 -9.46 -20.68 5.06
CA MET A 116 -10.09 -19.64 5.86
C MET A 116 -11.61 -19.87 5.95
N MET A 117 -12.15 -19.67 7.13
CA MET A 117 -13.59 -19.62 7.36
C MET A 117 -14.17 -18.24 7.03
N GLU A 118 -15.47 -18.18 6.75
CA GLU A 118 -16.19 -16.91 6.63
C GLU A 118 -16.08 -16.10 7.92
N GLY A 119 -15.76 -14.82 7.80
CA GLY A 119 -15.48 -13.92 8.93
C GLY A 119 -14.05 -13.99 9.47
N GLU A 120 -13.21 -14.89 8.94
CA GLU A 120 -11.82 -14.98 9.35
C GLU A 120 -10.96 -13.92 8.64
N SER A 121 -9.95 -13.42 9.36
CA SER A 121 -8.95 -12.49 8.85
C SER A 121 -7.57 -13.11 8.91
N LYS A 122 -6.76 -12.90 7.85
CA LYS A 122 -5.33 -13.23 7.86
C LYS A 122 -4.50 -11.99 7.61
N THR A 123 -3.51 -11.77 8.47
CA THR A 123 -2.52 -10.70 8.31
C THR A 123 -1.28 -11.24 7.65
N VAL A 124 -0.85 -10.58 6.58
CA VAL A 124 0.42 -10.85 5.90
C VAL A 124 1.40 -9.78 6.35
N THR A 125 2.45 -10.19 7.04
CA THR A 125 3.54 -9.31 7.48
C THR A 125 4.71 -9.42 6.52
N TRP A 126 5.50 -8.36 6.40
CA TRP A 126 6.66 -8.33 5.55
C TRP A 126 7.82 -7.55 6.16
N SER A 127 9.00 -7.83 5.64
CA SER A 127 10.22 -7.09 5.95
C SER A 127 11.03 -6.89 4.68
N ALA A 128 11.62 -5.72 4.53
CA ALA A 128 12.56 -5.37 3.47
C ALA A 128 13.79 -4.71 4.06
N THR A 129 14.98 -5.15 3.63
CA THR A 129 16.26 -4.65 4.10
C THR A 129 16.92 -3.84 2.99
N ASN A 130 17.34 -2.63 3.30
CA ASN A 130 18.09 -1.75 2.41
C ASN A 130 19.55 -2.22 2.24
N ALA A 131 20.27 -1.64 1.28
CA ALA A 131 21.68 -1.93 1.05
C ALA A 131 22.56 -1.56 2.27
N ASP A 132 22.19 -0.54 3.03
CA ASP A 132 22.86 -0.10 4.25
C ASP A 132 22.56 -0.97 5.48
N GLY A 133 21.70 -2.01 5.32
CA GLY A 133 21.30 -2.92 6.40
C GLY A 133 20.11 -2.43 7.22
N THR A 134 19.60 -1.24 7.00
CA THR A 134 18.36 -0.78 7.66
C THR A 134 17.16 -1.59 7.16
N THR A 135 16.18 -1.84 8.04
CA THR A 135 15.04 -2.70 7.75
C THR A 135 13.74 -1.93 7.92
N LYS A 136 12.84 -2.06 6.96
CA LYS A 136 11.45 -1.61 7.04
C LYS A 136 10.52 -2.82 7.12
N THR A 137 9.48 -2.73 7.94
CA THR A 137 8.45 -3.77 8.09
C THR A 137 7.07 -3.17 7.87
N GLY A 138 6.11 -4.01 7.56
CA GLY A 138 4.71 -3.62 7.44
C GLY A 138 3.81 -4.84 7.38
N SER A 139 2.51 -4.59 7.21
CA SER A 139 1.51 -5.64 7.13
C SER A 139 0.31 -5.22 6.30
N SER A 140 -0.42 -6.23 5.80
CA SER A 140 -1.71 -6.08 5.13
C SER A 140 -2.67 -7.14 5.66
N THR A 141 -3.93 -6.79 5.90
CA THR A 141 -4.94 -7.71 6.42
C THR A 141 -5.98 -7.98 5.34
N PHE A 142 -6.32 -9.26 5.18
CA PHE A 142 -7.29 -9.79 4.23
C PHE A 142 -8.42 -10.47 5.00
N ASN A 143 -9.66 -10.09 4.70
CA ASN A 143 -10.86 -10.55 5.41
C ASN A 143 -11.71 -11.41 4.48
N LYS A 144 -11.95 -12.66 4.82
CA LYS A 144 -12.89 -13.49 4.08
C LYS A 144 -14.31 -13.20 4.55
N ILE A 145 -15.10 -12.56 3.68
CA ILE A 145 -16.50 -12.27 3.97
C ILE A 145 -17.39 -13.41 3.51
N LYS A 146 -18.63 -13.40 3.99
CA LYS A 146 -19.63 -14.36 3.56
C LYS A 146 -19.97 -14.16 2.08
N GLU A 147 -20.04 -15.26 1.34
CA GLU A 147 -20.52 -15.21 -0.06
C GLU A 147 -21.98 -14.77 -0.08
N VAL A 148 -22.26 -13.71 -0.82
CA VAL A 148 -23.64 -13.28 -1.08
C VAL A 148 -24.20 -14.13 -2.21
N VAL A 149 -24.86 -15.23 -1.86
CA VAL A 149 -25.58 -16.04 -2.85
C VAL A 149 -26.89 -15.34 -3.18
N ILE A 150 -26.95 -14.68 -4.32
CA ILE A 150 -28.21 -14.20 -4.88
C ILE A 150 -28.90 -15.42 -5.51
N PRO A 151 -30.04 -15.89 -4.96
CA PRO A 151 -30.74 -17.04 -5.54
C PRO A 151 -31.13 -16.74 -6.96
N THR A 152 -30.84 -17.67 -7.87
CA THR A 152 -31.31 -17.55 -9.26
C THR A 152 -32.83 -17.67 -9.25
N PRO A 153 -33.58 -16.65 -9.66
CA PRO A 153 -35.03 -16.71 -9.65
C PRO A 153 -35.52 -17.74 -10.67
N THR A 154 -36.46 -18.61 -10.25
CA THR A 154 -37.14 -19.56 -11.10
C THR A 154 -38.48 -19.02 -11.63
N GLY A 155 -38.55 -17.72 -11.88
CA GLY A 155 -39.75 -17.02 -12.36
C GLY A 155 -39.49 -15.56 -12.67
N ILE A 156 -40.53 -14.75 -12.81
CA ILE A 156 -40.44 -13.30 -12.94
C ILE A 156 -40.40 -12.70 -11.53
N PHE A 157 -39.27 -12.15 -11.14
CA PHE A 157 -39.07 -11.52 -9.82
C PHE A 157 -38.72 -10.06 -9.99
N ALA A 158 -39.25 -9.21 -9.10
CA ALA A 158 -38.83 -7.84 -8.94
C ALA A 158 -38.06 -7.74 -7.61
N TYR A 159 -36.83 -7.26 -7.67
CA TYR A 159 -36.03 -6.96 -6.47
C TYR A 159 -36.15 -5.47 -6.16
N PHE A 160 -36.48 -5.18 -4.93
CA PHE A 160 -36.53 -3.81 -4.41
C PHE A 160 -35.42 -3.64 -3.38
N LEU A 161 -34.60 -2.64 -3.58
CA LEU A 161 -33.75 -2.15 -2.50
C LEU A 161 -34.66 -1.27 -1.61
N ALA A 162 -35.03 -1.78 -0.45
CA ALA A 162 -35.80 -0.98 0.50
C ALA A 162 -34.92 0.19 1.00
N PRO A 163 -35.42 1.43 1.03
CA PRO A 163 -34.74 2.50 1.72
C PRO A 163 -34.49 2.15 3.18
N SER A 164 -33.38 2.62 3.76
CA SER A 164 -32.96 2.29 5.14
C SER A 164 -33.93 2.76 6.24
N ASP A 165 -34.92 3.61 5.86
CA ASP A 165 -35.94 4.17 6.72
C ASP A 165 -37.26 3.38 6.70
N TRP A 166 -37.32 2.28 5.95
CA TRP A 166 -38.46 1.34 6.00
C TRP A 166 -38.23 0.33 7.13
N SER A 167 -38.77 0.64 8.29
CA SER A 167 -38.87 -0.24 9.46
C SER A 167 -40.26 -0.84 9.60
#